data_4e41de843603de7bc3af68f187704cc6
#
_entry.id   4e41de843603de7bc3af68f187704cc6
#
_cell.length_a   1.000
_cell.length_b   1.000
_cell.length_c   1.000
_cell.angle_alpha   90.00
_cell.angle_beta   90.00
_cell.angle_gamma   90.00
#
_symmetry.space_group_name_H-M   'P 1'
#
loop_
_entity.id
_entity.type
_entity.pdbx_description
1 polymer ?
#
loop_
_entity_poly.entity_id
_entity_poly.type
_entity_poly.pdbx_seq_one_letter_code
_entity_poly.pdbx_strand_id
1 'polypeptide(L)'
;PPPLTAPLWRVKMFDLENIVDTEEELQDLEEVVMGLIINSGQARSLAYGALKKAKEGDFEQAKALMSQSRLSLNEAHLVQTKLIEGDQGEGKTKVSLILVHAQDHLMTSMLARELIAELIEVHEKIK
;
A
#
# COMPACT_ATOMS: atom_id res chain seq x y z
N PRO A 1 -26.84 6.55 15.71
CA PRO A 1 -27.06 7.33 14.52
C PRO A 1 -28.01 8.46 14.80
N PRO A 2 -27.96 9.49 14.03
CA PRO A 2 -28.87 10.59 14.20
C PRO A 2 -30.28 10.13 13.91
N PRO A 3 -31.27 10.79 14.50
CA PRO A 3 -32.64 10.48 14.20
C PRO A 3 -32.90 10.63 12.72
N LEU A 4 -33.81 9.82 12.21
CA LEU A 4 -34.16 9.86 10.80
C LEU A 4 -34.73 11.22 10.36
N THR A 5 -35.14 12.00 11.33
CA THR A 5 -35.61 13.35 11.06
C THR A 5 -34.49 14.32 10.76
N ALA A 6 -33.24 13.94 11.05
CA ALA A 6 -32.11 14.80 10.77
C ALA A 6 -31.85 14.83 9.26
N PRO A 7 -31.52 15.99 8.72
CA PRO A 7 -31.15 16.08 7.31
C PRO A 7 -29.87 15.29 7.03
N LEU A 8 -29.74 14.81 5.81
CA LEU A 8 -28.60 14.00 5.42
C LEU A 8 -27.27 14.70 5.61
N TRP A 9 -27.23 16.01 5.34
CA TRP A 9 -25.98 16.75 5.51
C TRP A 9 -25.55 16.74 6.98
N ARG A 10 -26.50 16.79 7.90
CA ARG A 10 -26.20 16.75 9.32
C ARG A 10 -25.66 15.37 9.71
N VAL A 11 -26.24 14.33 9.14
CA VAL A 11 -25.74 12.98 9.39
C VAL A 11 -24.28 12.86 8.95
N LYS A 12 -23.98 13.36 7.76
CA LYS A 12 -22.64 13.25 7.22
C LYS A 12 -21.64 14.18 7.87
N MET A 13 -22.09 15.37 8.27
CA MET A 13 -21.18 16.37 8.80
C MET A 13 -21.01 16.30 10.30
N PHE A 14 -22.07 15.94 11.00
CA PHE A 14 -22.06 16.00 12.45
C PHE A 14 -22.24 14.65 13.12
N ASP A 15 -22.52 13.64 12.35
CA ASP A 15 -22.55 12.29 12.86
C ASP A 15 -21.14 11.73 12.81
N LEU A 16 -20.40 12.08 13.81
CA LEU A 16 -19.01 11.64 13.92
C LEU A 16 -18.87 10.13 14.01
N GLU A 17 -19.97 9.45 14.24
CA GLU A 17 -20.00 7.99 14.24
C GLU A 17 -19.74 7.42 12.86
N ASN A 18 -20.01 8.21 11.80
CA ASN A 18 -19.75 7.79 10.42
C ASN A 18 -18.37 8.23 9.94
N ILE A 19 -17.64 8.90 10.77
CA ILE A 19 -16.25 9.27 10.52
C ILE A 19 -15.41 8.34 11.39
N VAL A 20 -14.20 8.06 10.96
CA VAL A 20 -13.32 7.20 11.75
C VAL A 20 -12.84 7.98 12.96
N ASP A 21 -13.65 8.00 13.99
CA ASP A 21 -13.37 8.74 15.22
C ASP A 21 -13.57 7.88 16.48
N THR A 22 -14.08 6.67 16.35
CA THR A 22 -14.12 5.75 17.47
C THR A 22 -12.74 5.12 17.64
N GLU A 23 -12.43 4.77 18.86
CA GLU A 23 -11.16 4.14 19.16
C GLU A 23 -10.97 2.84 18.37
N GLU A 24 -12.03 2.06 18.25
CA GLU A 24 -11.99 0.80 17.50
C GLU A 24 -11.71 1.04 16.02
N GLU A 25 -12.41 1.99 15.41
CA GLU A 25 -12.22 2.32 14.01
C GLU A 25 -10.83 2.87 13.72
N LEU A 26 -10.31 3.67 14.64
CA LEU A 26 -8.95 4.19 14.53
C LEU A 26 -7.92 3.08 14.61
N GLN A 27 -8.14 2.11 15.47
CA GLN A 27 -7.25 0.95 15.58
C GLN A 27 -7.28 0.12 14.30
N ASP A 28 -8.46 -0.08 13.74
CA ASP A 28 -8.60 -0.82 12.48
C ASP A 28 -7.87 -0.11 11.35
N LEU A 29 -8.00 1.20 11.29
CA LEU A 29 -7.30 1.99 10.27
C LEU A 29 -5.79 1.92 10.47
N GLU A 30 -5.32 1.99 11.71
CA GLU A 30 -3.90 1.86 12.02
C GLU A 30 -3.35 0.51 11.58
N GLU A 31 -4.10 -0.57 11.81
CA GLU A 31 -3.69 -1.90 11.38
C GLU A 31 -3.59 -2.00 9.86
N VAL A 32 -4.56 -1.41 9.16
CA VAL A 32 -4.56 -1.37 7.70
C VAL A 32 -3.34 -0.60 7.20
N VAL A 33 -3.07 0.55 7.79
CA VAL A 33 -1.92 1.39 7.41
C VAL A 33 -0.60 0.66 7.67
N MET A 34 -0.49 0.00 8.82
CA MET A 34 0.72 -0.77 9.15
C MET A 34 0.90 -1.93 8.19
N GLY A 35 -0.19 -2.61 7.83
CA GLY A 35 -0.14 -3.67 6.83
C GLY A 35 0.36 -3.18 5.49
N LEU A 36 -0.07 -1.99 5.10
CA LEU A 36 0.38 -1.34 3.87
C LEU A 36 1.89 -1.09 3.90
N ILE A 37 2.39 -0.56 5.01
CA ILE A 37 3.81 -0.28 5.18
C ILE A 37 4.62 -1.58 5.16
N ILE A 38 4.16 -2.59 5.88
CA ILE A 38 4.87 -3.88 5.98
C ILE A 38 4.94 -4.56 4.62
N ASN A 39 3.82 -4.66 3.92
CA ASN A 39 3.79 -5.31 2.62
C ASN A 39 4.60 -4.56 1.57
N SER A 40 4.55 -3.23 1.60
CA SER A 40 5.34 -2.41 0.68
C SER A 40 6.83 -2.56 0.95
N GLY A 41 7.23 -2.57 2.23
CA GLY A 41 8.62 -2.77 2.63
C GLY A 41 9.12 -4.15 2.25
N GLN A 42 8.30 -5.16 2.43
CA GLN A 42 8.64 -6.53 2.05
C GLN A 42 8.83 -6.65 0.53
N ALA A 43 7.93 -6.05 -0.24
CA ALA A 43 8.02 -6.05 -1.70
C ALA A 43 9.33 -5.40 -2.15
N ARG A 44 9.67 -4.27 -1.56
CA ARG A 44 10.90 -3.55 -1.87
C ARG A 44 12.14 -4.38 -1.52
N SER A 45 12.16 -4.96 -0.34
CA SER A 45 13.28 -5.79 0.12
C SER A 45 13.49 -7.00 -0.79
N LEU A 46 12.40 -7.64 -1.18
CA LEU A 46 12.47 -8.79 -2.08
C LEU A 46 13.01 -8.39 -3.46
N ALA A 47 12.58 -7.23 -3.96
CA ALA A 47 13.07 -6.74 -5.24
C ALA A 47 14.57 -6.42 -5.19
N TYR A 48 15.04 -5.78 -4.13
CA TYR A 48 16.48 -5.53 -3.97
C TYR A 48 17.26 -6.83 -3.81
N GLY A 49 16.69 -7.80 -3.12
CA GLY A 49 17.29 -9.14 -3.04
C GLY A 49 17.39 -9.79 -4.41
N ALA A 50 16.38 -9.62 -5.24
CA ALA A 50 16.38 -10.12 -6.62
C ALA A 50 17.51 -9.46 -7.43
N LEU A 51 17.66 -8.16 -7.29
CA LEU A 51 18.73 -7.44 -7.99
C LEU A 51 20.10 -7.97 -7.57
N LYS A 52 20.27 -8.21 -6.28
CA LYS A 52 21.52 -8.77 -5.77
C LYS A 52 21.81 -10.13 -6.42
N LYS A 53 20.79 -10.97 -6.52
CA LYS A 53 20.95 -12.30 -7.18
C LYS A 53 21.30 -12.13 -8.65
N ALA A 54 20.68 -11.20 -9.34
CA ALA A 54 20.98 -10.93 -10.74
C ALA A 54 22.43 -10.50 -10.91
N LYS A 55 22.93 -9.66 -10.02
CA LYS A 55 24.34 -9.23 -10.04
C LYS A 55 25.29 -10.39 -9.84
N GLU A 56 24.88 -11.41 -9.12
CA GLU A 56 25.67 -12.64 -8.91
C GLU A 56 25.52 -13.63 -10.06
N GLY A 57 24.67 -13.32 -11.04
CA GLY A 57 24.41 -14.19 -12.16
C GLY A 57 23.34 -15.24 -11.92
N ASP A 58 22.68 -15.21 -10.77
CA ASP A 58 21.63 -16.15 -10.42
C ASP A 58 20.26 -15.58 -10.81
N PHE A 59 19.98 -15.65 -12.11
CA PHE A 59 18.74 -15.06 -12.65
C PHE A 59 17.50 -15.85 -12.30
N GLU A 60 17.64 -17.16 -12.08
CA GLU A 60 16.51 -17.98 -11.68
C GLU A 60 16.00 -17.56 -10.30
N GLN A 61 16.91 -17.38 -9.36
CA GLN A 61 16.55 -16.94 -8.03
C GLN A 61 16.05 -15.48 -8.06
N ALA A 62 16.65 -14.64 -8.91
CA ALA A 62 16.17 -13.28 -9.09
C ALA A 62 14.71 -13.24 -9.52
N LYS A 63 14.34 -14.08 -10.48
CA LYS A 63 12.95 -14.13 -10.95
C LYS A 63 12.00 -14.63 -9.87
N ALA A 64 12.43 -15.61 -9.08
CA ALA A 64 11.62 -16.12 -7.98
C ALA A 64 11.35 -15.01 -6.94
N LEU A 65 12.39 -14.26 -6.59
CA LEU A 65 12.24 -13.15 -5.64
C LEU A 65 11.37 -12.02 -6.20
N MET A 66 11.48 -11.74 -7.50
CA MET A 66 10.61 -10.74 -8.14
C MET A 66 9.14 -11.17 -8.12
N SER A 67 8.87 -12.46 -8.28
CA SER A 67 7.50 -12.97 -8.17
C SER A 67 6.95 -12.79 -6.75
N GLN A 68 7.75 -13.08 -5.74
CA GLN A 68 7.36 -12.88 -4.36
C GLN A 68 7.14 -11.40 -4.06
N SER A 69 8.00 -10.54 -4.59
CA SER A 69 7.86 -9.10 -4.47
C SER A 69 6.52 -8.64 -5.04
N ARG A 70 6.14 -9.17 -6.19
CA ARG A 70 4.88 -8.81 -6.83
C ARG A 70 3.69 -9.19 -5.98
N LEU A 71 3.73 -10.35 -5.34
CA LEU A 71 2.63 -10.78 -4.47
C LEU A 71 2.46 -9.83 -3.29
N SER A 72 3.56 -9.46 -2.64
CA SER A 72 3.50 -8.51 -1.52
C SER A 72 2.99 -7.15 -1.96
N LEU A 73 3.43 -6.70 -3.14
CA LEU A 73 3.02 -5.41 -3.68
C LEU A 73 1.54 -5.41 -4.06
N ASN A 74 1.06 -6.49 -4.64
CA ASN A 74 -0.35 -6.62 -5.01
C ASN A 74 -1.24 -6.56 -3.77
N GLU A 75 -0.81 -7.17 -2.67
CA GLU A 75 -1.52 -7.11 -1.40
C GLU A 75 -1.64 -5.67 -0.91
N ALA A 76 -0.53 -4.95 -0.91
CA ALA A 76 -0.51 -3.56 -0.49
C ALA A 76 -1.36 -2.68 -1.41
N HIS A 77 -1.26 -2.90 -2.71
CA HIS A 77 -2.02 -2.12 -3.69
C HIS A 77 -3.53 -2.36 -3.56
N LEU A 78 -3.91 -3.59 -3.26
CA LEU A 78 -5.31 -3.92 -3.04
C LEU A 78 -5.88 -3.19 -1.83
N VAL A 79 -5.10 -3.13 -0.74
CA VAL A 79 -5.48 -2.39 0.45
C VAL A 79 -5.64 -0.90 0.13
N GLN A 80 -4.68 -0.33 -0.61
CA GLN A 80 -4.76 1.06 -1.02
C GLN A 80 -6.01 1.34 -1.83
N THR A 81 -6.31 0.47 -2.78
CA THR A 81 -7.49 0.62 -3.63
C THR A 81 -8.77 0.64 -2.79
N LYS A 82 -8.85 -0.24 -1.81
CA LYS A 82 -10.00 -0.28 -0.91
C LYS A 82 -10.15 0.99 -0.08
N LEU A 83 -9.04 1.55 0.37
CA LEU A 83 -9.05 2.81 1.10
C LEU A 83 -9.57 3.96 0.21
N ILE A 84 -9.09 4.01 -1.02
CA ILE A 84 -9.50 5.04 -1.97
C ILE A 84 -10.98 4.89 -2.30
N GLU A 85 -11.44 3.68 -2.55
CA GLU A 85 -12.84 3.42 -2.83
C GLU A 85 -13.74 3.78 -1.65
N GLY A 86 -13.31 3.44 -0.45
CA GLY A 86 -14.04 3.77 0.76
C GLY A 86 -14.16 5.26 0.99
N ASP A 87 -13.16 6.02 0.59
CA ASP A 87 -13.17 7.48 0.70
C ASP A 87 -14.10 8.14 -0.32
N GLN A 88 -14.29 7.52 -1.47
CA GLN A 88 -15.16 7.99 -2.54
C GLN A 88 -14.84 9.43 -3.00
N GLY A 89 -13.62 9.88 -2.75
CA GLY A 89 -13.23 11.24 -3.09
C GLY A 89 -13.88 12.31 -2.22
N GLU A 90 -14.51 11.89 -1.12
CA GLU A 90 -15.24 12.81 -0.24
C GLU A 90 -14.49 13.11 1.07
N GLY A 91 -13.31 12.57 1.23
CA GLY A 91 -12.54 12.78 2.46
C GLY A 91 -13.08 12.01 3.66
N LYS A 92 -13.69 10.87 3.42
CA LYS A 92 -14.23 10.03 4.50
C LYS A 92 -13.15 9.35 5.31
N THR A 93 -12.03 9.04 4.68
CA THR A 93 -10.91 8.44 5.37
C THR A 93 -10.07 9.54 6.00
N LYS A 94 -9.80 9.39 7.28
CA LYS A 94 -9.00 10.38 7.98
C LYS A 94 -7.56 10.33 7.46
N VAL A 95 -7.09 11.44 6.95
CA VAL A 95 -5.73 11.57 6.48
C VAL A 95 -4.83 11.89 7.66
N SER A 96 -3.85 11.06 7.88
CA SER A 96 -2.86 11.24 8.92
C SER A 96 -1.48 11.21 8.28
N LEU A 97 -0.48 11.67 9.00
CA LEU A 97 0.89 11.62 8.50
C LEU A 97 1.32 10.19 8.20
N ILE A 98 0.94 9.25 9.05
CA ILE A 98 1.32 7.86 8.82
C ILE A 98 0.61 7.26 7.60
N LEU A 99 -0.62 7.67 7.33
CA LEU A 99 -1.31 7.23 6.12
C LEU A 99 -0.61 7.77 4.87
N VAL A 100 -0.21 9.04 4.89
CA VAL A 100 0.55 9.64 3.80
C VAL A 100 1.88 8.90 3.61
N HIS A 101 2.57 8.60 4.70
CA HIS A 101 3.81 7.84 4.66
C HIS A 101 3.60 6.45 4.06
N ALA A 102 2.50 5.78 4.43
CA ALA A 102 2.18 4.47 3.89
C ALA A 102 1.95 4.54 2.38
N GLN A 103 1.26 5.56 1.91
CA GLN A 103 1.01 5.77 0.48
C GLN A 103 2.31 6.02 -0.26
N ASP A 104 3.16 6.91 0.27
CA ASP A 104 4.48 7.18 -0.29
C ASP A 104 5.30 5.91 -0.39
N HIS A 105 5.30 5.13 0.68
CA HIS A 105 6.08 3.91 0.76
C HIS A 105 5.61 2.90 -0.29
N LEU A 106 4.31 2.77 -0.47
CA LEU A 106 3.76 1.91 -1.52
C LEU A 106 4.19 2.39 -2.90
N MET A 107 3.99 3.66 -3.19
CA MET A 107 4.26 4.19 -4.54
C MET A 107 5.75 4.13 -4.88
N THR A 108 6.62 4.47 -3.93
CA THR A 108 8.05 4.37 -4.17
C THR A 108 8.53 2.92 -4.29
N SER A 109 7.91 2.02 -3.55
CA SER A 109 8.22 0.59 -3.66
C SER A 109 7.80 0.03 -5.01
N MET A 110 6.66 0.48 -5.54
CA MET A 110 6.22 0.11 -6.89
C MET A 110 7.22 0.59 -7.94
N LEU A 111 7.64 1.83 -7.84
CA LEU A 111 8.64 2.38 -8.76
C LEU A 111 9.96 1.63 -8.65
N ALA A 112 10.43 1.40 -7.43
CA ALA A 112 11.67 0.65 -7.22
C ALA A 112 11.60 -0.72 -7.88
N ARG A 113 10.48 -1.43 -7.70
CA ARG A 113 10.31 -2.75 -8.28
C ARG A 113 10.34 -2.70 -9.81
N GLU A 114 9.66 -1.73 -10.40
CA GLU A 114 9.63 -1.57 -11.85
C GLU A 114 11.03 -1.33 -12.41
N LEU A 115 11.80 -0.45 -11.77
CA LEU A 115 13.17 -0.15 -12.19
C LEU A 115 14.08 -1.35 -12.00
N ILE A 116 13.91 -2.07 -10.90
CA ILE A 116 14.72 -3.26 -10.64
C ILE A 116 14.46 -4.33 -11.69
N ALA A 117 13.21 -4.51 -12.12
CA ALA A 117 12.91 -5.44 -13.19
C ALA A 117 13.69 -5.12 -14.46
N GLU A 118 13.77 -3.84 -14.80
CA GLU A 118 14.54 -3.39 -15.96
C GLU A 118 16.04 -3.62 -15.76
N LEU A 119 16.54 -3.36 -14.56
CA LEU A 119 17.95 -3.58 -14.24
C LEU A 119 18.33 -5.05 -14.33
N ILE A 120 17.43 -5.93 -13.90
CA ILE A 120 17.68 -7.37 -14.01
C ILE A 120 17.79 -7.77 -15.47
N GLU A 121 16.94 -7.24 -16.34
CA GLU A 121 17.04 -7.50 -17.77
C GLU A 121 18.36 -7.02 -18.34
N VAL A 122 18.82 -5.84 -17.92
CA VAL A 122 20.10 -5.31 -18.36
C VAL A 122 21.22 -6.25 -17.94
N HIS A 123 21.22 -6.72 -16.70
CA HIS A 123 22.25 -7.66 -16.24
C HIS A 123 22.21 -8.98 -17.01
N GLU A 124 21.03 -9.46 -17.38
CA GLU A 124 20.93 -10.66 -18.20
C GLU A 124 21.57 -10.47 -19.58
N LYS A 125 21.37 -9.29 -20.16
CA LYS A 125 21.86 -9.00 -21.51
C LYS A 125 23.36 -8.81 -21.57
N ILE A 126 23.97 -8.28 -20.52
CA ILE A 126 25.40 -8.02 -20.52
C ILE A 126 26.23 -9.18 -19.96
N LYS A 127 25.56 -10.23 -19.57
CA LYS A 127 26.23 -11.40 -19.04
C LYS A 127 27.02 -12.18 -20.10
#